data_5e1ed94bfae6bce91f53dab720d884df
#
_entry.id   5e1ed94bfae6bce91f53dab720d884df
#
_cell.length_a   1.000
_cell.length_b   1.000
_cell.length_c   1.000
_cell.angle_alpha   90.00
_cell.angle_beta   90.00
_cell.angle_gamma   90.00
#
_symmetry.space_group_name_H-M   'P 1'
#
loop_
_entity.id
_entity.type
_entity.pdbx_description
1 polymer ?
#
loop_
_entity_poly.entity_id
_entity_poly.type
_entity_poly.pdbx_seq_one_letter_code
_entity_poly.pdbx_strand_id
1 'polypeptide(L)'
;MNHGAREQAAVMKSAEIDLSAPIGSDFEVSSAVLSPIDGDKNKDGARVHRVTFDVSESEQEIAPGISINAWTFAGRYMGPVLHGALGDIFEITLKNDGSMGHSVDFHAGMVSPNKNMRTIAPR
;
A
#
# COMPACT_ATOMS: atom_id res chain seq x y z
N MET A 1 -35.62 18.74 -23.65
CA MET A 1 -34.94 18.48 -22.36
C MET A 1 -34.39 17.10 -22.40
N ASN A 2 -33.08 16.99 -22.40
CA ASN A 2 -32.43 15.71 -22.42
C ASN A 2 -32.35 15.22 -20.96
N HIS A 3 -33.28 14.35 -20.57
CA HIS A 3 -33.15 13.66 -19.31
C HIS A 3 -31.98 12.69 -19.48
N GLY A 4 -30.86 13.02 -18.86
CA GLY A 4 -29.66 12.21 -18.89
C GLY A 4 -30.02 10.74 -18.68
N ALA A 5 -29.55 9.89 -19.58
CA ALA A 5 -29.62 8.47 -19.41
C ALA A 5 -29.13 8.18 -17.97
N ARG A 6 -30.00 7.60 -17.16
CA ARG A 6 -29.56 7.01 -15.90
C ARG A 6 -28.50 6.00 -16.32
N GLU A 7 -27.25 6.31 -16.05
CA GLU A 7 -26.24 5.28 -16.05
C GLU A 7 -26.78 4.16 -15.17
N GLN A 8 -27.18 3.09 -15.79
CA GLN A 8 -27.45 1.88 -15.03
C GLN A 8 -26.14 1.55 -14.36
N ALA A 9 -26.11 1.70 -13.03
CA ALA A 9 -24.97 1.22 -12.26
C ALA A 9 -24.68 -0.19 -12.73
N ALA A 10 -23.49 -0.40 -13.29
CA ALA A 10 -23.07 -1.71 -13.73
C ALA A 10 -23.22 -2.63 -12.53
N VAL A 11 -24.12 -3.61 -12.63
CA VAL A 11 -24.24 -4.65 -11.62
C VAL A 11 -22.91 -5.39 -11.66
N MET A 12 -22.04 -5.12 -10.71
CA MET A 12 -20.83 -5.88 -10.54
C MET A 12 -21.24 -7.29 -10.16
N LYS A 13 -21.16 -8.22 -11.11
CA LYS A 13 -21.27 -9.63 -10.79
C LYS A 13 -20.11 -9.97 -9.87
N SER A 14 -20.39 -10.65 -8.77
CA SER A 14 -19.34 -11.28 -7.99
C SER A 14 -18.51 -12.14 -8.91
N ALA A 15 -17.20 -11.93 -8.96
CA ALA A 15 -16.32 -12.80 -9.71
C ALA A 15 -16.43 -14.21 -9.09
N GLU A 16 -16.74 -15.19 -9.90
CA GLU A 16 -16.58 -16.58 -9.48
C GLU A 16 -15.08 -16.86 -9.40
N ILE A 17 -14.60 -17.05 -8.18
CA ILE A 17 -13.20 -17.37 -7.94
C ILE A 17 -13.05 -18.88 -8.04
N ASP A 18 -12.35 -19.34 -9.05
CA ASP A 18 -11.92 -20.73 -9.13
C ASP A 18 -10.66 -20.95 -8.32
N LEU A 19 -10.81 -21.44 -7.10
CA LEU A 19 -9.69 -21.71 -6.19
C LEU A 19 -8.77 -22.84 -6.69
N SER A 20 -9.18 -23.59 -7.72
CA SER A 20 -8.34 -24.61 -8.36
C SER A 20 -7.49 -24.06 -9.52
N ALA A 21 -7.74 -22.82 -9.94
CA ALA A 21 -6.95 -22.18 -10.98
C ALA A 21 -5.50 -22.00 -10.53
N PRO A 22 -4.54 -22.10 -11.46
CA PRO A 22 -3.14 -21.87 -11.13
C PRO A 22 -2.92 -20.43 -10.70
N ILE A 23 -2.16 -20.27 -9.65
CA ILE A 23 -1.69 -18.95 -9.19
C ILE A 23 -0.60 -18.47 -10.16
N GLY A 24 -0.60 -17.18 -10.50
CA GLY A 24 0.47 -16.58 -11.30
C GLY A 24 1.83 -16.72 -10.63
N SER A 25 2.90 -16.78 -11.41
CA SER A 25 4.26 -17.00 -10.91
C SER A 25 4.76 -15.85 -10.03
N ASP A 26 4.20 -14.70 -10.17
CA ASP A 26 4.51 -13.44 -9.48
C ASP A 26 3.55 -13.13 -8.32
N PHE A 27 2.61 -14.02 -8.03
CA PHE A 27 1.74 -13.89 -6.89
C PHE A 27 2.52 -14.14 -5.59
N GLU A 28 2.69 -13.07 -4.80
CA GLU A 28 3.34 -13.15 -3.50
C GLU A 28 2.34 -13.05 -2.36
N VAL A 29 2.32 -14.06 -1.52
CA VAL A 29 1.60 -14.02 -0.25
C VAL A 29 2.43 -13.26 0.79
N SER A 30 1.83 -12.30 1.46
CA SER A 30 2.50 -11.62 2.58
C SER A 30 2.84 -12.63 3.68
N SER A 31 4.07 -12.58 4.17
CA SER A 31 4.50 -13.43 5.28
C SER A 31 3.66 -13.14 6.53
N ALA A 32 3.16 -14.19 7.17
CA ALA A 32 2.52 -14.09 8.48
C ALA A 32 3.56 -13.93 9.62
N VAL A 33 4.83 -14.14 9.32
CA VAL A 33 5.93 -13.99 10.29
C VAL A 33 6.54 -12.62 10.13
N LEU A 34 6.56 -11.84 11.20
CA LEU A 34 7.22 -10.53 11.21
C LEU A 34 8.73 -10.71 11.04
N SER A 35 9.34 -9.81 10.28
CA SER A 35 10.79 -9.75 10.17
C SER A 35 11.41 -9.44 11.55
N PRO A 36 12.62 -9.95 11.85
CA PRO A 36 13.34 -9.53 13.04
C PRO A 36 13.50 -8.01 13.10
N ILE A 37 13.49 -7.46 14.31
CA ILE A 37 13.85 -6.05 14.52
C ILE A 37 15.36 -5.97 14.54
N ASP A 38 15.95 -5.45 13.48
CA ASP A 38 17.38 -5.30 13.31
C ASP A 38 17.78 -3.82 13.18
N GLY A 39 19.07 -3.59 13.02
CA GLY A 39 19.66 -2.27 12.91
C GLY A 39 20.20 -1.73 14.24
N ASP A 40 21.16 -0.83 14.11
CA ASP A 40 21.83 -0.22 15.25
C ASP A 40 20.97 0.86 15.92
N LYS A 41 21.15 0.98 17.21
CA LYS A 41 20.55 2.07 17.98
C LYS A 41 21.39 3.33 17.83
N ASN A 42 20.72 4.46 17.74
CA ASN A 42 21.36 5.77 17.80
C ASN A 42 21.90 6.06 19.23
N LYS A 43 22.56 7.22 19.39
CA LYS A 43 23.10 7.67 20.67
C LYS A 43 22.07 7.77 21.81
N ASP A 44 20.81 7.95 21.48
CA ASP A 44 19.69 8.07 22.41
C ASP A 44 19.02 6.70 22.70
N GLY A 45 19.57 5.62 22.15
CA GLY A 45 19.10 4.26 22.35
C GLY A 45 17.93 3.84 21.45
N ALA A 46 17.47 4.70 20.54
CA ALA A 46 16.43 4.38 19.56
C ALA A 46 17.02 3.83 18.26
N ARG A 47 16.37 2.84 17.67
CA ARG A 47 16.65 2.46 16.29
C ARG A 47 15.98 3.43 15.34
N VAL A 48 16.65 3.73 14.24
CA VAL A 48 16.08 4.52 13.17
C VAL A 48 15.89 3.63 11.95
N HIS A 49 14.62 3.32 11.66
CA HIS A 49 14.22 2.57 10.48
C HIS A 49 13.98 3.55 9.34
N ARG A 50 14.82 3.51 8.30
CA ARG A 50 14.64 4.34 7.10
C ARG A 50 13.99 3.50 6.00
N VAL A 51 12.80 3.89 5.62
CA VAL A 51 11.98 3.17 4.64
C VAL A 51 11.55 4.12 3.54
N THR A 52 11.69 3.68 2.29
CA THR A 52 11.15 4.39 1.14
C THR A 52 9.95 3.64 0.60
N PHE A 53 8.84 4.33 0.44
CA PHE A 53 7.66 3.85 -0.26
C PHE A 53 7.58 4.50 -1.63
N ASP A 54 7.86 3.72 -2.66
CA ASP A 54 7.56 4.09 -4.03
C ASP A 54 6.09 3.76 -4.29
N VAL A 55 5.28 4.80 -4.51
CA VAL A 55 3.87 4.64 -4.86
C VAL A 55 3.76 4.50 -6.36
N SER A 56 3.11 3.46 -6.80
CA SER A 56 2.87 3.21 -8.23
C SER A 56 1.54 2.52 -8.46
N GLU A 57 1.09 2.57 -9.69
CA GLU A 57 -0.07 1.82 -10.17
C GLU A 57 0.44 0.64 -10.97
N SER A 58 0.03 -0.56 -10.61
CA SER A 58 0.47 -1.78 -11.30
C SER A 58 -0.60 -2.86 -11.25
N GLU A 59 -0.56 -3.75 -12.23
CA GLU A 59 -1.41 -4.93 -12.22
C GLU A 59 -0.93 -5.89 -11.13
N GLN A 60 -1.86 -6.28 -10.28
CA GLN A 60 -1.60 -7.19 -9.17
C GLN A 60 -2.62 -8.32 -9.19
N GLU A 61 -2.16 -9.56 -9.14
CA GLU A 61 -3.02 -10.73 -8.93
C GLU A 61 -3.45 -10.77 -7.47
N ILE A 62 -4.75 -10.78 -7.21
CA ILE A 62 -5.34 -10.77 -5.85
C ILE A 62 -6.00 -12.10 -5.48
N ALA A 63 -6.26 -12.93 -6.46
CA ALA A 63 -6.75 -14.30 -6.30
C ALA A 63 -6.36 -15.09 -7.56
N PRO A 64 -6.41 -16.43 -7.54
CA PRO A 64 -6.05 -17.23 -8.71
C PRO A 64 -6.75 -16.75 -10.00
N GLY A 65 -5.98 -16.30 -10.98
CA GLY A 65 -6.45 -15.79 -12.26
C GLY A 65 -7.22 -14.46 -12.22
N ILE A 66 -7.23 -13.75 -11.10
CA ILE A 66 -7.90 -12.46 -10.93
C ILE A 66 -6.88 -11.39 -10.62
N SER A 67 -6.74 -10.45 -11.55
CA SER A 67 -5.85 -9.28 -11.40
C SER A 67 -6.64 -7.99 -11.35
N ILE A 68 -6.11 -7.02 -10.64
CA ILE A 68 -6.60 -5.64 -10.62
C ILE A 68 -5.45 -4.68 -10.92
N ASN A 69 -5.77 -3.52 -11.45
CA ASN A 69 -4.83 -2.41 -11.46
C ASN A 69 -4.86 -1.74 -10.08
N ALA A 70 -3.87 -2.04 -9.28
CA ALA A 70 -3.79 -1.62 -7.89
C ALA A 70 -2.90 -0.41 -7.70
N TRP A 71 -3.22 0.40 -6.72
CA TRP A 71 -2.32 1.39 -6.15
C TRP A 71 -1.45 0.71 -5.11
N THR A 72 -0.14 0.78 -5.29
CA THR A 72 0.79 0.00 -4.49
C THR A 72 1.76 0.89 -3.73
N PHE A 73 2.17 0.41 -2.56
CA PHE A 73 3.33 0.91 -1.84
C PHE A 73 4.46 -0.12 -1.97
N ALA A 74 5.62 0.31 -2.47
CA ALA A 74 6.77 -0.56 -2.70
C ALA A 74 6.43 -1.78 -3.60
N GLY A 75 5.58 -1.56 -4.62
CA GLY A 75 5.19 -2.58 -5.58
C GLY A 75 4.22 -3.65 -5.06
N ARG A 76 3.65 -3.48 -3.88
CA ARG A 76 2.73 -4.45 -3.26
C ARG A 76 1.36 -3.86 -2.99
N TYR A 77 0.32 -4.60 -3.30
CA TYR A 77 -1.08 -4.20 -3.09
C TYR A 77 -1.39 -3.90 -1.61
N MET A 78 -0.91 -4.74 -0.71
CA MET A 78 -1.13 -4.56 0.74
C MET A 78 -0.03 -3.69 1.39
N GLY A 79 0.98 -3.27 0.62
CA GLY A 79 2.15 -2.61 1.17
C GLY A 79 3.03 -3.51 2.05
N PRO A 80 4.20 -3.03 2.46
CA PRO A 80 5.08 -3.77 3.37
C PRO A 80 4.59 -3.66 4.81
N VAL A 81 4.88 -4.69 5.60
CA VAL A 81 4.69 -4.66 7.05
C VAL A 81 5.92 -4.02 7.69
N LEU A 82 5.70 -3.00 8.52
CA LEU A 82 6.74 -2.35 9.31
C LEU A 82 6.75 -2.93 10.72
N HIS A 83 7.93 -3.31 11.19
CA HIS A 83 8.11 -3.90 12.51
C HIS A 83 9.20 -3.17 13.27
N GLY A 84 8.90 -2.70 14.47
CA GLY A 84 9.80 -1.99 15.35
C GLY A 84 9.45 -2.19 16.81
N ALA A 85 10.34 -1.76 17.69
CA ALA A 85 10.13 -1.76 19.13
C ALA A 85 9.62 -0.41 19.61
N LEU A 86 9.07 -0.39 20.81
CA LEU A 86 8.72 0.88 21.48
C LEU A 86 9.95 1.80 21.59
N GLY A 87 9.76 3.04 21.18
CA GLY A 87 10.82 4.05 21.15
C GLY A 87 11.64 4.08 19.86
N ASP A 88 11.46 3.14 18.95
CA ASP A 88 12.09 3.19 17.64
C ASP A 88 11.49 4.34 16.80
N ILE A 89 12.27 4.85 15.87
CA ILE A 89 11.91 5.94 14.97
C ILE A 89 11.77 5.37 13.55
N PHE A 90 10.63 5.61 12.92
CA PHE A 90 10.44 5.33 11.49
C PHE A 90 10.57 6.62 10.69
N GLU A 91 11.58 6.68 9.84
CA GLU A 91 11.78 7.76 8.88
C GLU A 91 11.30 7.28 7.52
N ILE A 92 10.11 7.74 7.13
CA ILE A 92 9.44 7.28 5.92
C ILE A 92 9.59 8.32 4.82
N THR A 93 10.16 7.89 3.70
CA THR A 93 10.20 8.69 2.47
C THR A 93 9.12 8.17 1.53
N LEU A 94 8.17 9.02 1.18
CA LEU A 94 7.14 8.72 0.19
C LEU A 94 7.52 9.32 -1.15
N LYS A 95 7.65 8.50 -2.18
CA LYS A 95 7.88 8.91 -3.57
C LYS A 95 6.67 8.53 -4.40
N ASN A 96 6.09 9.50 -5.10
CA ASN A 96 4.92 9.24 -5.91
C ASN A 96 5.29 9.10 -7.38
N ASP A 97 5.35 7.88 -7.86
CA ASP A 97 5.55 7.50 -9.25
C ASP A 97 4.23 7.11 -9.95
N GLY A 98 3.11 7.34 -9.30
CA GLY A 98 1.78 7.13 -9.86
C GLY A 98 1.34 8.26 -10.78
N SER A 99 0.15 8.11 -11.36
CA SER A 99 -0.45 9.10 -12.27
C SER A 99 -1.28 10.17 -11.57
N MET A 100 -1.57 9.97 -10.30
CA MET A 100 -2.39 10.90 -9.49
C MET A 100 -1.75 11.19 -8.14
N GLY A 101 -2.34 12.12 -7.40
CA GLY A 101 -1.89 12.45 -6.06
C GLY A 101 -2.12 11.30 -5.07
N HIS A 102 -1.13 11.02 -4.26
CA HIS A 102 -1.19 10.01 -3.21
C HIS A 102 -0.73 10.55 -1.86
N SER A 103 -1.18 9.93 -0.79
CA SER A 103 -0.73 10.17 0.57
C SER A 103 -0.58 8.84 1.32
N VAL A 104 0.09 8.88 2.46
CA VAL A 104 0.14 7.74 3.38
C VAL A 104 -0.39 8.16 4.74
N ASP A 105 -1.24 7.33 5.30
CA ASP A 105 -1.77 7.48 6.65
C ASP A 105 -1.37 6.27 7.49
N PHE A 106 -0.59 6.52 8.54
CA PHE A 106 -0.21 5.50 9.52
C PHE A 106 -1.20 5.39 10.68
N HIS A 107 -2.34 6.05 10.57
CA HIS A 107 -3.37 6.10 11.61
C HIS A 107 -2.83 6.61 12.96
N ALA A 108 -1.88 7.53 12.92
CA ALA A 108 -1.24 8.12 14.09
C ALA A 108 -2.11 9.23 14.68
N GLY A 109 -3.13 8.85 15.47
CA GLY A 109 -4.18 9.74 15.95
C GLY A 109 -3.72 10.90 16.85
N MET A 110 -2.46 10.94 17.25
CA MET A 110 -1.87 12.05 18.02
C MET A 110 -1.21 13.11 17.15
N VAL A 111 -1.20 12.94 15.83
CA VAL A 111 -0.54 13.84 14.89
C VAL A 111 -1.55 14.41 13.92
N SER A 112 -1.49 15.72 13.68
CA SER A 112 -2.38 16.38 12.73
C SER A 112 -2.10 15.91 11.29
N PRO A 113 -3.10 15.47 10.53
CA PRO A 113 -2.92 14.90 9.19
C PRO A 113 -2.51 15.93 8.14
N ASN A 114 -2.82 17.21 8.32
CA ASN A 114 -2.60 18.24 7.32
C ASN A 114 -1.12 18.52 7.01
N LYS A 115 -0.20 18.11 7.85
CA LYS A 115 1.24 18.22 7.58
C LYS A 115 1.84 16.88 7.12
N ASN A 116 1.59 15.83 7.89
CA ASN A 116 2.30 14.55 7.76
C ASN A 116 1.61 13.57 6.80
N MET A 117 0.35 13.81 6.51
CA MET A 117 -0.46 12.96 5.63
C MET A 117 -0.97 13.72 4.41
N ARG A 118 -0.32 14.84 4.07
CA ARG A 118 -0.71 15.63 2.90
C ARG A 118 -0.50 14.84 1.61
N THR A 119 -1.38 15.08 0.66
CA THR A 119 -1.22 14.53 -0.69
C THR A 119 0.04 15.09 -1.34
N ILE A 120 0.80 14.23 -1.98
CA ILE A 120 1.93 14.59 -2.82
C ILE A 120 1.61 14.31 -4.29
N ALA A 121 2.00 15.24 -5.16
CA ALA A 121 1.81 15.10 -6.60
C ALA A 121 2.75 14.04 -7.19
N PRO A 122 2.43 13.48 -8.37
CA PRO A 122 3.37 12.70 -9.17
C PRO A 122 4.68 13.44 -9.41
N ARG A 123 5.79 12.68 -9.49
CA ARG A 123 7.11 13.22 -9.89
C ARG A 123 7.20 13.43 -11.39
#